data_cecb6ec7a1418dd21c3ce55323776b8d
#
_entry.id   cecb6ec7a1418dd21c3ce55323776b8d
#
_cell.length_a   1.000
_cell.length_b   1.000
_cell.length_c   1.000
_cell.angle_alpha   90.00
_cell.angle_beta   90.00
_cell.angle_gamma   90.00
#
_symmetry.space_group_name_H-M   'P 1'
#
loop_
_entity.id
_entity.type
_entity.pdbx_description
1 polymer ?
#
loop_
_entity_poly.entity_id
_entity_poly.type
_entity_poly.pdbx_seq_one_letter_code
_entity_poly.pdbx_strand_id
1 'polypeptide(L)'
;MTMATYAQLANEPEWGAQYTPPAMVTELLAPLRELYGLGPNAVGAAGDNNHLSGRHRSYAWCRNSRFCGDRGYGTSDARDQGGDRNWYRAADVGITGQALFDASRRMDALVRSGRAPGIAEWFGTFDGVRVVGWFQGNPSTSDSSHLFHLHVGFWNSSANDQVLMRLVYATIAGIEDPSTVPAADMRRDAMFRMIDPEGNQFVIAPDALSPTGWSYVEITPDRQGWALVAAGIGTANGNVNDPNADPHSKGGGALDWRPGMFGPSKAEVRAQFLADVLAGVRAAPE
;
A
#
# COMPACT_ATOMS: atom_id res chain seq x y z
N MET A 1 -25.35 3.35 26.42
CA MET A 1 -24.71 2.03 26.50
C MET A 1 -23.48 2.14 27.40
N THR A 2 -23.27 1.21 28.33
CA THR A 2 -22.02 1.20 29.12
C THR A 2 -20.89 0.77 28.22
N MET A 3 -19.81 1.56 28.19
CA MET A 3 -18.60 1.21 27.41
C MET A 3 -18.02 -0.13 27.91
N ALA A 4 -17.64 -1.01 26.99
CA ALA A 4 -16.95 -2.23 27.33
C ALA A 4 -15.52 -1.92 27.79
N THR A 5 -15.06 -2.57 28.85
CA THR A 5 -13.66 -2.45 29.26
C THR A 5 -12.77 -3.37 28.42
N TYR A 6 -11.49 -3.03 28.26
CA TYR A 6 -10.55 -3.92 27.58
C TYR A 6 -10.48 -5.32 28.20
N ALA A 7 -10.62 -5.43 29.53
CA ALA A 7 -10.67 -6.72 30.21
C ALA A 7 -11.87 -7.57 29.80
N GLN A 8 -13.02 -6.95 29.56
CA GLN A 8 -14.21 -7.65 29.06
C GLN A 8 -14.01 -8.08 27.60
N LEU A 9 -13.42 -7.21 26.76
CA LEU A 9 -13.17 -7.48 25.36
C LEU A 9 -12.11 -8.58 25.18
N ALA A 10 -11.06 -8.61 26.00
CA ALA A 10 -10.00 -9.61 25.92
C ALA A 10 -10.51 -11.06 26.08
N ASN A 11 -11.68 -11.25 26.68
CA ASN A 11 -12.32 -12.57 26.81
C ASN A 11 -13.19 -12.97 25.60
N GLU A 12 -13.33 -12.08 24.62
CA GLU A 12 -14.07 -12.39 23.38
C GLU A 12 -13.13 -12.96 22.33
N PRO A 13 -13.37 -14.17 21.80
CA PRO A 13 -12.45 -14.84 20.86
C PRO A 13 -12.12 -13.99 19.63
N GLU A 14 -13.14 -13.31 19.08
CA GLU A 14 -12.96 -12.49 17.89
C GLU A 14 -12.16 -11.22 18.15
N TRP A 15 -12.03 -10.75 19.40
CA TRP A 15 -11.21 -9.58 19.73
C TRP A 15 -9.74 -9.82 19.43
N GLY A 16 -9.22 -10.96 19.87
CA GLY A 16 -7.82 -11.34 19.65
C GLY A 16 -7.52 -11.85 18.26
N ALA A 17 -8.55 -12.21 17.47
CA ALA A 17 -8.36 -12.70 16.12
C ALA A 17 -8.26 -11.59 15.05
N GLN A 18 -8.61 -10.35 15.41
CA GLN A 18 -8.62 -9.23 14.47
C GLN A 18 -7.22 -8.74 14.12
N TYR A 19 -6.95 -8.50 12.84
CA TYR A 19 -5.68 -7.97 12.37
C TYR A 19 -5.81 -7.11 11.13
N THR A 20 -4.81 -6.26 10.91
CA THR A 20 -4.78 -5.37 9.74
C THR A 20 -4.33 -6.15 8.51
N PRO A 21 -5.02 -6.05 7.37
CA PRO A 21 -4.60 -6.68 6.12
C PRO A 21 -3.19 -6.25 5.72
N PRO A 22 -2.34 -7.17 5.22
CA PRO A 22 -0.97 -6.85 4.83
C PRO A 22 -0.86 -5.68 3.87
N ALA A 23 -1.67 -5.65 2.79
CA ALA A 23 -1.64 -4.54 1.84
C ALA A 23 -2.01 -3.20 2.47
N MET A 24 -2.99 -3.18 3.38
CA MET A 24 -3.33 -1.95 4.12
C MET A 24 -2.13 -1.46 4.96
N VAL A 25 -1.38 -2.37 5.59
CA VAL A 25 -0.20 -2.00 6.38
C VAL A 25 0.89 -1.42 5.47
N THR A 26 1.26 -2.13 4.40
CA THR A 26 2.43 -1.80 3.57
C THR A 26 2.19 -0.68 2.58
N GLU A 27 0.99 -0.62 1.98
CA GLU A 27 0.71 0.30 0.89
C GLU A 27 -0.06 1.57 1.33
N LEU A 28 -0.60 1.59 2.54
CA LEU A 28 -1.40 2.71 3.03
C LEU A 28 -0.88 3.25 4.37
N LEU A 29 -0.95 2.47 5.44
CA LEU A 29 -0.71 2.99 6.79
C LEU A 29 0.75 3.35 7.05
N ALA A 30 1.71 2.50 6.66
CA ALA A 30 3.13 2.77 6.86
C ALA A 30 3.60 3.98 6.02
N PRO A 31 3.28 4.09 4.71
CA PRO A 31 3.61 5.26 3.93
C PRO A 31 2.99 6.57 4.45
N LEU A 32 1.73 6.53 4.93
CA LEU A 32 1.10 7.72 5.51
C LEU A 32 1.76 8.16 6.83
N ARG A 33 2.18 7.20 7.67
CA ARG A 33 2.95 7.51 8.89
C ARG A 33 4.26 8.21 8.56
N GLU A 34 4.97 7.69 7.57
CA GLU A 34 6.24 8.27 7.12
C GLU A 34 6.02 9.67 6.54
N LEU A 35 5.07 9.83 5.61
CA LEU A 35 4.79 11.09 4.93
C LEU A 35 4.46 12.23 5.90
N TYR A 36 3.61 11.95 6.88
CA TYR A 36 3.12 12.96 7.83
C TYR A 36 3.89 12.97 9.17
N GLY A 37 4.90 12.11 9.36
CA GLY A 37 5.65 12.01 10.61
C GLY A 37 4.77 11.57 11.80
N LEU A 38 3.76 10.74 11.57
CA LEU A 38 2.75 10.35 12.55
C LEU A 38 3.07 8.97 13.17
N GLY A 39 2.74 8.84 14.45
CA GLY A 39 2.85 7.57 15.15
C GLY A 39 1.72 6.58 14.83
N PRO A 40 1.86 5.31 15.30
CA PRO A 40 0.88 4.25 15.02
C PRO A 40 -0.51 4.50 15.62
N ASN A 41 -0.61 5.34 16.65
CA ASN A 41 -1.90 5.72 17.24
C ASN A 41 -2.63 6.84 16.47
N ALA A 42 -1.90 7.55 15.60
CA ALA A 42 -2.47 8.61 14.79
C ALA A 42 -2.80 8.15 13.36
N VAL A 43 -2.21 7.03 12.91
CA VAL A 43 -2.54 6.37 11.64
C VAL A 43 -2.70 4.89 11.91
N GLY A 44 -3.93 4.40 11.90
CA GLY A 44 -4.21 3.01 12.27
C GLY A 44 -5.54 2.48 11.73
N ALA A 45 -5.72 1.17 11.86
CA ALA A 45 -6.93 0.47 11.41
C ALA A 45 -7.83 0.01 12.56
N ALA A 46 -7.26 -0.28 13.73
CA ALA A 46 -8.00 -0.77 14.88
C ALA A 46 -8.66 0.37 15.64
N GLY A 47 -9.96 0.29 15.85
CA GLY A 47 -10.65 1.19 16.75
C GLY A 47 -10.33 0.89 18.23
N ASP A 48 -10.61 1.84 19.11
CA ASP A 48 -10.54 1.66 20.56
C ASP A 48 -11.76 0.90 21.13
N ASN A 49 -11.90 0.85 22.44
CA ASN A 49 -13.02 0.20 23.10
C ASN A 49 -14.36 0.97 23.00
N ASN A 50 -14.38 2.13 22.35
CA ASN A 50 -15.59 2.87 21.98
C ASN A 50 -16.05 2.50 20.56
N HIS A 51 -15.14 2.09 19.69
CA HIS A 51 -15.42 1.65 18.32
C HIS A 51 -15.74 0.15 18.27
N LEU A 52 -16.91 -0.23 18.81
CA LEU A 52 -17.32 -1.64 18.90
C LEU A 52 -18.15 -2.13 17.70
N SER A 53 -18.45 -1.25 16.77
CA SER A 53 -19.19 -1.53 15.53
C SER A 53 -18.43 -0.93 14.33
N GLY A 54 -18.88 -1.28 13.13
CA GLY A 54 -18.34 -0.69 11.89
C GLY A 54 -17.05 -1.29 11.40
N ARG A 55 -16.35 -0.54 10.54
CA ARG A 55 -15.23 -1.08 9.76
C ARG A 55 -13.90 -1.06 10.49
N HIS A 56 -13.82 -0.38 11.64
CA HIS A 56 -12.70 -0.53 12.60
C HIS A 56 -12.74 -1.85 13.36
N ARG A 57 -13.67 -2.71 12.99
CA ARG A 57 -13.82 -4.08 13.49
C ARG A 57 -13.88 -5.06 12.33
N SER A 58 -13.50 -6.29 12.61
CA SER A 58 -13.60 -7.36 11.64
C SER A 58 -15.07 -7.74 11.37
N TYR A 59 -15.31 -8.39 10.24
CA TYR A 59 -16.62 -8.96 9.94
C TYR A 59 -17.05 -9.97 11.00
N ALA A 60 -16.12 -10.87 11.43
CA ALA A 60 -16.40 -11.87 12.45
C ALA A 60 -16.81 -11.22 13.78
N TRP A 61 -16.08 -10.19 14.22
CA TRP A 61 -16.45 -9.43 15.41
C TRP A 61 -17.85 -8.85 15.31
N CYS A 62 -18.15 -8.11 14.24
CA CYS A 62 -19.45 -7.45 14.09
C CYS A 62 -20.63 -8.45 14.05
N ARG A 63 -20.40 -9.66 13.55
CA ARG A 63 -21.45 -10.70 13.47
C ARG A 63 -21.63 -11.46 14.77
N ASN A 64 -20.58 -11.74 15.51
CA ASN A 64 -20.58 -12.71 16.61
C ASN A 64 -20.52 -12.07 18.00
N SER A 65 -19.82 -10.94 18.14
CA SER A 65 -19.63 -10.34 19.47
C SER A 65 -20.95 -9.77 20.03
N ARG A 66 -21.20 -10.05 21.31
CA ARG A 66 -22.27 -9.43 22.08
C ARG A 66 -22.06 -7.93 22.32
N PHE A 67 -20.83 -7.45 22.17
CA PHE A 67 -20.47 -6.04 22.36
C PHE A 67 -20.68 -5.20 21.10
N CYS A 68 -20.87 -5.81 19.94
CA CYS A 68 -21.17 -5.07 18.72
C CYS A 68 -22.60 -4.50 18.80
N GLY A 69 -22.71 -3.18 18.88
CA GLY A 69 -23.98 -2.48 19.02
C GLY A 69 -24.80 -2.40 17.72
N ASP A 70 -24.11 -2.37 16.56
CA ASP A 70 -24.74 -2.40 15.24
C ASP A 70 -24.11 -3.51 14.39
N ARG A 71 -24.79 -4.64 14.37
CA ARG A 71 -24.36 -5.82 13.61
C ARG A 71 -24.55 -5.69 12.11
N GLY A 72 -25.32 -4.73 11.65
CA GLY A 72 -25.53 -4.45 10.23
C GLY A 72 -24.44 -3.58 9.64
N TYR A 73 -23.85 -2.73 10.46
CA TYR A 73 -22.81 -1.82 10.01
C TYR A 73 -21.54 -2.56 9.56
N GLY A 74 -21.26 -2.47 8.27
CA GLY A 74 -20.13 -3.14 7.64
C GLY A 74 -20.27 -4.66 7.46
N THR A 75 -21.49 -5.22 7.55
CA THR A 75 -21.72 -6.66 7.34
C THR A 75 -22.94 -6.99 6.48
N SER A 76 -23.74 -6.01 6.11
CA SER A 76 -25.00 -6.20 5.37
C SER A 76 -24.83 -6.32 3.86
N ASP A 77 -23.78 -5.74 3.29
CA ASP A 77 -23.50 -5.80 1.85
C ASP A 77 -22.75 -7.11 1.50
N ALA A 78 -23.03 -7.66 0.31
CA ALA A 78 -22.37 -8.88 -0.18
C ALA A 78 -20.85 -8.72 -0.29
N ARG A 79 -20.36 -7.51 -0.58
CA ARG A 79 -18.93 -7.18 -0.64
C ARG A 79 -18.22 -7.26 0.71
N ASP A 80 -18.97 -7.17 1.82
CA ASP A 80 -18.44 -7.38 3.17
C ASP A 80 -18.28 -8.86 3.54
N GLN A 81 -18.87 -9.77 2.76
CA GLN A 81 -18.77 -11.22 3.00
C GLN A 81 -17.54 -11.86 2.37
N GLY A 82 -16.90 -11.18 1.40
CA GLY A 82 -15.65 -11.62 0.78
C GLY A 82 -14.43 -11.27 1.64
N GLY A 83 -13.28 -11.86 1.33
CA GLY A 83 -12.03 -11.64 2.05
C GLY A 83 -11.94 -12.37 3.40
N ASP A 84 -10.88 -12.10 4.16
CA ASP A 84 -10.73 -12.70 5.48
C ASP A 84 -11.64 -11.99 6.49
N ARG A 85 -12.42 -12.77 7.22
CA ARG A 85 -13.40 -12.28 8.18
C ARG A 85 -12.81 -11.63 9.43
N ASN A 86 -11.51 -11.80 9.65
CA ASN A 86 -10.79 -11.24 10.80
C ASN A 86 -10.09 -9.91 10.49
N TRP A 87 -10.14 -9.41 9.26
CA TRP A 87 -9.52 -8.14 8.90
C TRP A 87 -10.23 -6.93 9.51
N TYR A 88 -9.44 -5.98 10.02
CA TYR A 88 -9.88 -4.59 10.10
C TYR A 88 -10.08 -4.05 8.69
N ARG A 89 -11.08 -3.20 8.52
CA ARG A 89 -11.53 -2.75 7.18
C ARG A 89 -11.61 -1.25 7.07
N ALA A 90 -11.00 -0.52 7.99
CA ALA A 90 -10.93 0.94 7.96
C ALA A 90 -9.53 1.41 8.31
N ALA A 91 -9.23 2.63 7.93
CA ALA A 91 -8.03 3.36 8.31
C ALA A 91 -8.43 4.76 8.76
N ASP A 92 -7.91 5.17 9.93
CA ASP A 92 -7.94 6.54 10.38
C ASP A 92 -6.57 7.18 10.17
N VAL A 93 -6.56 8.43 9.68
CA VAL A 93 -5.37 9.22 9.43
C VAL A 93 -5.50 10.54 10.19
N GLY A 94 -4.77 10.70 11.28
CA GLY A 94 -4.82 11.83 12.21
C GLY A 94 -4.13 13.08 11.66
N ILE A 95 -4.43 13.46 10.43
CA ILE A 95 -4.03 14.74 9.85
C ILE A 95 -5.08 15.80 10.19
N THR A 96 -4.66 17.05 10.30
CA THR A 96 -5.53 18.15 10.72
C THR A 96 -5.34 19.37 9.85
N GLY A 97 -6.24 20.37 10.01
CA GLY A 97 -6.15 21.64 9.30
C GLY A 97 -6.18 21.49 7.78
N GLN A 98 -5.37 22.29 7.08
CA GLN A 98 -5.40 22.32 5.61
C GLN A 98 -5.07 20.95 4.97
N ALA A 99 -4.18 20.17 5.58
CA ALA A 99 -3.85 18.83 5.08
C ALA A 99 -5.08 17.90 5.09
N LEU A 100 -5.88 17.92 6.16
CA LEU A 100 -7.14 17.19 6.25
C LEU A 100 -8.17 17.70 5.22
N PHE A 101 -8.30 19.01 5.06
CA PHE A 101 -9.28 19.60 4.13
C PHE A 101 -8.97 19.21 2.68
N ASP A 102 -7.71 19.25 2.30
CA ASP A 102 -7.27 18.92 0.95
C ASP A 102 -7.36 17.40 0.69
N ALA A 103 -6.96 16.57 1.65
CA ALA A 103 -7.14 15.12 1.57
C ALA A 103 -8.62 14.75 1.45
N SER A 104 -9.50 15.38 2.24
CA SER A 104 -10.94 15.16 2.18
C SER A 104 -11.54 15.51 0.82
N ARG A 105 -11.13 16.64 0.22
CA ARG A 105 -11.58 17.03 -1.14
C ARG A 105 -11.13 16.03 -2.20
N ARG A 106 -9.87 15.58 -2.10
CA ARG A 106 -9.35 14.57 -3.04
C ARG A 106 -10.05 13.22 -2.89
N MET A 107 -10.34 12.79 -1.66
CA MET A 107 -11.11 11.57 -1.40
C MET A 107 -12.54 11.68 -1.94
N ASP A 108 -13.22 12.82 -1.76
CA ASP A 108 -14.54 13.05 -2.35
C ASP A 108 -14.50 12.93 -3.88
N ALA A 109 -13.54 13.57 -4.52
CA ALA A 109 -13.37 13.49 -5.97
C ALA A 109 -13.08 12.06 -6.45
N LEU A 110 -12.22 11.32 -5.76
CA LEU A 110 -11.89 9.93 -6.07
C LEU A 110 -13.14 9.05 -6.01
N VAL A 111 -13.91 9.11 -4.93
CA VAL A 111 -15.07 8.24 -4.73
C VAL A 111 -16.18 8.60 -5.72
N ARG A 112 -16.44 9.89 -5.95
CA ARG A 112 -17.46 10.35 -6.94
C ARG A 112 -17.10 10.00 -8.38
N SER A 113 -15.81 9.89 -8.69
CA SER A 113 -15.38 9.45 -10.04
C SER A 113 -15.66 7.98 -10.33
N GLY A 114 -16.02 7.17 -9.32
CA GLY A 114 -16.23 5.73 -9.44
C GLY A 114 -14.95 4.91 -9.60
N ARG A 115 -13.76 5.53 -9.50
CA ARG A 115 -12.46 4.87 -9.73
C ARG A 115 -12.01 4.01 -8.56
N ALA A 116 -12.61 4.14 -7.38
CA ALA A 116 -12.28 3.38 -6.20
C ALA A 116 -13.51 2.60 -5.66
N PRO A 117 -14.07 1.64 -6.41
CA PRO A 117 -15.29 0.91 -6.01
C PRO A 117 -15.08 0.03 -4.78
N GLY A 118 -13.83 -0.20 -4.37
CA GLY A 118 -13.47 -0.91 -3.14
C GLY A 118 -13.66 -0.09 -1.86
N ILE A 119 -13.81 1.23 -1.95
CA ILE A 119 -14.12 2.09 -0.82
C ILE A 119 -15.61 2.00 -0.51
N ALA A 120 -15.93 1.65 0.72
CA ALA A 120 -17.31 1.56 1.21
C ALA A 120 -17.79 2.88 1.81
N GLU A 121 -16.88 3.60 2.47
CA GLU A 121 -17.16 4.86 3.16
C GLU A 121 -15.89 5.69 3.30
N TRP A 122 -16.07 6.98 3.43
CA TRP A 122 -15.04 7.88 3.93
C TRP A 122 -15.71 9.06 4.66
N PHE A 123 -15.03 9.61 5.67
CA PHE A 123 -15.47 10.79 6.40
C PHE A 123 -14.29 11.71 6.70
N GLY A 124 -14.55 13.01 6.69
CA GLY A 124 -13.57 14.05 6.98
C GLY A 124 -14.25 15.40 6.96
N THR A 125 -13.51 16.45 6.66
CA THR A 125 -14.03 17.81 6.61
C THR A 125 -13.35 18.64 5.51
N PHE A 126 -14.07 19.61 4.94
CA PHE A 126 -13.52 20.55 3.97
C PHE A 126 -13.12 21.89 4.59
N ASP A 127 -13.56 22.16 5.80
CA ASP A 127 -13.51 23.49 6.42
C ASP A 127 -13.24 23.46 7.95
N GLY A 128 -13.18 22.28 8.57
CA GLY A 128 -13.05 22.10 10.00
C GLY A 128 -14.31 22.39 10.80
N VAL A 129 -15.44 22.65 10.14
CA VAL A 129 -16.71 23.01 10.79
C VAL A 129 -17.75 21.92 10.60
N ARG A 130 -17.79 21.30 9.41
CA ARG A 130 -18.77 20.28 9.05
C ARG A 130 -18.09 19.00 8.66
N VAL A 131 -18.61 17.89 9.18
CA VAL A 131 -18.25 16.56 8.71
C VAL A 131 -18.97 16.27 7.39
N VAL A 132 -18.19 15.85 6.42
CA VAL A 132 -18.66 15.42 5.10
C VAL A 132 -18.12 14.05 4.80
N GLY A 133 -18.76 13.32 3.90
CA GLY A 133 -18.29 12.01 3.52
C GLY A 133 -19.20 11.29 2.54
N TRP A 134 -18.97 10.00 2.46
CA TRP A 134 -19.65 9.08 1.56
C TRP A 134 -19.90 7.76 2.29
N PHE A 135 -21.08 7.21 2.14
CA PHE A 135 -21.47 5.95 2.74
C PHE A 135 -22.23 5.10 1.73
N GLN A 136 -21.66 3.97 1.35
CA GLN A 136 -22.30 2.96 0.50
C GLN A 136 -22.94 3.52 -0.77
N GLY A 137 -22.22 4.39 -1.47
CA GLY A 137 -22.70 4.95 -2.72
C GLY A 137 -23.40 6.31 -2.62
N ASN A 138 -23.58 6.86 -1.42
CA ASN A 138 -24.31 8.11 -1.21
C ASN A 138 -23.52 9.15 -0.39
N PRO A 139 -23.66 10.45 -0.66
CA PRO A 139 -23.18 11.49 0.23
C PRO A 139 -23.72 11.30 1.64
N SER A 140 -22.87 11.47 2.64
CA SER A 140 -23.22 11.22 4.04
C SER A 140 -22.45 12.14 4.98
N THR A 141 -22.78 12.03 6.26
CA THR A 141 -22.06 12.69 7.36
C THR A 141 -21.88 11.70 8.51
N SER A 142 -21.01 12.03 9.46
CA SER A 142 -20.73 11.22 10.64
C SER A 142 -20.59 12.12 11.88
N ASP A 143 -20.08 11.56 12.98
CA ASP A 143 -19.86 12.31 14.22
C ASP A 143 -18.71 13.32 14.10
N SER A 144 -18.61 14.22 15.08
CA SER A 144 -17.68 15.34 15.08
C SER A 144 -16.20 14.94 15.23
N SER A 145 -15.87 13.70 15.52
CA SER A 145 -14.46 13.25 15.59
C SER A 145 -13.76 13.39 14.25
N HIS A 146 -14.48 13.25 13.14
CA HIS A 146 -13.99 13.40 11.77
C HIS A 146 -13.66 14.86 11.37
N LEU A 147 -13.82 15.82 12.26
CA LEU A 147 -13.23 17.16 12.11
C LEU A 147 -11.71 17.17 12.34
N PHE A 148 -11.16 16.12 12.94
CA PHE A 148 -9.77 16.03 13.38
C PHE A 148 -8.98 14.85 12.79
N HIS A 149 -9.61 14.03 11.96
CA HIS A 149 -8.96 12.96 11.22
C HIS A 149 -9.74 12.62 9.94
N LEU A 150 -9.07 11.99 9.00
CA LEU A 150 -9.68 11.38 7.83
C LEU A 150 -9.93 9.91 8.10
N HIS A 151 -11.16 9.47 7.93
CA HIS A 151 -11.57 8.07 7.98
C HIS A 151 -11.80 7.51 6.58
N VAL A 152 -11.31 6.31 6.30
CA VAL A 152 -11.58 5.56 5.06
C VAL A 152 -11.91 4.11 5.39
N GLY A 153 -13.11 3.68 5.02
CA GLY A 153 -13.58 2.31 5.20
C GLY A 153 -13.68 1.56 3.86
N PHE A 154 -13.28 0.30 3.87
CA PHE A 154 -13.22 -0.56 2.70
C PHE A 154 -14.25 -1.68 2.78
N TRP A 155 -14.72 -2.17 1.62
CA TRP A 155 -15.40 -3.46 1.59
C TRP A 155 -14.42 -4.55 2.01
N ASN A 156 -14.90 -5.57 2.72
CA ASN A 156 -14.01 -6.63 3.19
C ASN A 156 -13.30 -7.37 2.06
N SER A 157 -13.97 -7.54 0.92
CA SER A 157 -13.40 -8.10 -0.31
C SER A 157 -12.25 -7.26 -0.89
N SER A 158 -12.11 -6.00 -0.52
CA SER A 158 -11.12 -5.05 -1.06
C SER A 158 -10.10 -4.59 -0.02
N ALA A 159 -10.24 -5.00 1.24
CA ALA A 159 -9.39 -4.50 2.33
C ALA A 159 -7.91 -4.89 2.20
N ASN A 160 -7.59 -5.90 1.38
CA ASN A 160 -6.21 -6.33 1.09
C ASN A 160 -5.80 -6.10 -0.39
N ASP A 161 -6.49 -5.22 -1.10
CA ASP A 161 -6.16 -4.88 -2.48
C ASP A 161 -5.02 -3.84 -2.50
N GLN A 162 -3.84 -4.27 -2.94
CA GLN A 162 -2.65 -3.41 -3.02
C GLN A 162 -2.85 -2.20 -3.92
N VAL A 163 -3.50 -2.38 -5.06
CA VAL A 163 -3.71 -1.29 -6.03
C VAL A 163 -4.64 -0.24 -5.43
N LEU A 164 -5.72 -0.67 -4.79
CA LEU A 164 -6.62 0.23 -4.07
C LEU A 164 -5.92 0.96 -2.94
N MET A 165 -5.12 0.26 -2.12
CA MET A 165 -4.39 0.88 -1.00
C MET A 165 -3.41 1.95 -1.48
N ARG A 166 -2.66 1.70 -2.55
CA ARG A 166 -1.77 2.68 -3.19
C ARG A 166 -2.53 3.87 -3.75
N LEU A 167 -3.67 3.63 -4.40
CA LEU A 167 -4.53 4.69 -4.92
C LEU A 167 -5.04 5.60 -3.80
N VAL A 168 -5.49 5.02 -2.69
CA VAL A 168 -5.94 5.77 -1.52
C VAL A 168 -4.79 6.56 -0.89
N TYR A 169 -3.61 5.92 -0.73
CA TYR A 169 -2.41 6.62 -0.27
C TYR A 169 -2.08 7.83 -1.14
N ALA A 170 -1.96 7.64 -2.46
CA ALA A 170 -1.63 8.71 -3.39
C ALA A 170 -2.66 9.85 -3.34
N THR A 171 -3.95 9.50 -3.23
CA THR A 171 -5.04 10.47 -3.11
C THR A 171 -4.92 11.28 -1.82
N ILE A 172 -4.69 10.64 -0.68
CA ILE A 172 -4.52 11.34 0.62
C ILE A 172 -3.25 12.21 0.58
N ALA A 173 -2.16 11.69 0.05
CA ALA A 173 -0.88 12.39 -0.07
C ALA A 173 -0.90 13.56 -1.06
N GLY A 174 -1.86 13.61 -1.98
CA GLY A 174 -1.90 14.59 -3.06
C GLY A 174 -0.85 14.33 -4.14
N ILE A 175 -0.42 13.09 -4.26
CA ILE A 175 0.42 12.61 -5.36
C ILE A 175 -0.49 12.42 -6.57
N GLU A 176 -0.04 12.80 -7.75
CA GLU A 176 -0.79 12.51 -8.99
C GLU A 176 -1.10 11.02 -9.06
N ASP A 177 -2.36 10.75 -9.42
CA ASP A 177 -2.89 9.40 -9.42
C ASP A 177 -2.02 8.43 -10.23
N PRO A 178 -1.53 7.36 -9.60
CA PRO A 178 -0.75 6.34 -10.30
C PRO A 178 -1.44 5.74 -11.53
N SER A 179 -2.78 5.80 -11.61
CA SER A 179 -3.52 5.32 -12.77
C SER A 179 -3.50 6.30 -13.96
N THR A 180 -3.16 7.56 -13.72
CA THR A 180 -2.91 8.55 -14.79
C THR A 180 -1.45 8.55 -15.23
N VAL A 181 -0.59 7.93 -14.44
CA VAL A 181 0.79 7.70 -14.81
C VAL A 181 0.80 6.58 -15.86
N PRO A 182 1.39 6.77 -17.04
CA PRO A 182 1.49 5.73 -18.06
C PRO A 182 1.99 4.43 -17.43
N ALA A 183 1.52 3.28 -17.90
CA ALA A 183 1.90 1.97 -17.34
C ALA A 183 3.44 1.76 -17.24
N ALA A 184 4.22 2.52 -18.00
CA ALA A 184 5.66 2.64 -17.87
C ALA A 184 6.10 3.24 -16.52
N ASP A 185 5.34 4.19 -15.95
CA ASP A 185 5.67 4.82 -14.65
C ASP A 185 5.17 4.02 -13.44
N MET A 186 4.10 3.23 -13.58
CA MET A 186 3.66 2.31 -12.52
C MET A 186 4.66 1.16 -12.28
N ARG A 187 5.62 0.98 -13.17
CA ARG A 187 6.68 -0.03 -13.05
C ARG A 187 7.89 0.47 -12.25
N ARG A 188 7.92 1.73 -11.80
CA ARG A 188 9.07 2.29 -11.06
C ARG A 188 9.43 1.52 -9.79
N ASP A 189 8.45 0.85 -9.17
CA ASP A 189 8.70 0.08 -7.95
C ASP A 189 8.98 -1.42 -8.19
N ALA A 190 8.91 -1.87 -9.43
CA ALA A 190 9.22 -3.24 -9.79
C ALA A 190 10.71 -3.39 -10.11
N MET A 191 11.54 -3.39 -9.07
CA MET A 191 12.96 -3.74 -9.24
C MET A 191 13.13 -5.26 -9.13
N PHE A 192 13.89 -5.83 -10.07
CA PHE A 192 14.20 -7.25 -10.07
C PHE A 192 15.70 -7.45 -9.91
N ARG A 193 16.09 -8.43 -9.12
CA ARG A 193 17.45 -8.96 -9.15
C ARG A 193 17.50 -10.09 -10.16
N MET A 194 18.42 -10.02 -11.07
CA MET A 194 18.71 -11.05 -12.07
C MET A 194 20.12 -11.60 -11.86
N ILE A 195 20.28 -12.90 -12.05
CA ILE A 195 21.58 -13.56 -12.06
C ILE A 195 21.73 -14.22 -13.43
N ASP A 196 22.78 -13.88 -14.17
CA ASP A 196 23.06 -14.53 -15.45
C ASP A 196 23.70 -15.93 -15.24
N PRO A 197 23.80 -16.76 -16.28
CA PRO A 197 24.40 -18.10 -16.18
C PRO A 197 25.86 -18.10 -15.72
N GLU A 198 26.57 -16.99 -15.87
CA GLU A 198 27.93 -16.79 -15.42
C GLU A 198 28.04 -16.32 -13.97
N GLY A 199 26.89 -16.12 -13.30
CA GLY A 199 26.81 -15.72 -11.90
C GLY A 199 26.90 -14.21 -11.67
N ASN A 200 26.89 -13.36 -12.72
CA ASN A 200 26.86 -11.92 -12.52
C ASN A 200 25.46 -11.50 -12.10
N GLN A 201 25.40 -10.56 -11.16
CA GLN A 201 24.15 -10.07 -10.59
C GLN A 201 23.81 -8.68 -11.14
N PHE A 202 22.54 -8.47 -11.41
CA PHE A 202 22.02 -7.21 -11.91
C PHE A 202 20.79 -6.80 -11.11
N VAL A 203 20.61 -5.51 -10.89
CA VAL A 203 19.32 -4.93 -10.55
C VAL A 203 18.73 -4.36 -11.82
N ILE A 204 17.50 -4.76 -12.11
CA ILE A 204 16.72 -4.26 -13.24
C ILE A 204 15.61 -3.40 -12.65
N ALA A 205 15.52 -2.17 -13.07
CA ALA A 205 14.45 -1.25 -12.70
C ALA A 205 13.75 -0.73 -13.96
N PRO A 206 12.46 -0.44 -13.90
CA PRO A 206 11.79 0.29 -14.96
C PRO A 206 12.41 1.67 -15.12
N ASP A 207 12.67 2.06 -16.36
CA ASP A 207 13.22 3.36 -16.68
C ASP A 207 12.49 3.92 -17.90
N ALA A 208 11.71 4.99 -17.66
CA ALA A 208 10.95 5.65 -18.71
C ALA A 208 11.84 6.35 -19.74
N LEU A 209 13.10 6.61 -19.42
CA LEU A 209 14.07 7.24 -20.31
C LEU A 209 14.84 6.21 -21.15
N SER A 210 14.76 4.93 -20.81
CA SER A 210 15.35 3.87 -21.60
C SER A 210 14.48 3.51 -22.79
N PRO A 211 15.04 3.38 -24.02
CA PRO A 211 14.29 2.92 -25.20
C PRO A 211 13.62 1.57 -25.03
N THR A 212 14.10 0.73 -24.12
CA THR A 212 13.52 -0.58 -23.77
C THR A 212 12.50 -0.50 -22.64
N GLY A 213 12.35 0.66 -21.98
CA GLY A 213 11.55 0.85 -20.77
C GLY A 213 12.16 0.23 -19.52
N TRP A 214 13.43 -0.21 -19.56
CA TRP A 214 14.15 -0.84 -18.46
C TRP A 214 15.59 -0.38 -18.38
N SER A 215 16.08 -0.14 -17.18
CA SER A 215 17.48 0.05 -16.85
C SER A 215 17.99 -1.10 -15.98
N TYR A 216 19.27 -1.42 -16.11
CA TYR A 216 19.91 -2.43 -15.29
C TYR A 216 21.28 -1.95 -14.81
N VAL A 217 21.61 -2.32 -13.59
CA VAL A 217 22.92 -2.06 -12.98
C VAL A 217 23.54 -3.39 -12.61
N GLU A 218 24.74 -3.67 -13.11
CA GLU A 218 25.53 -4.82 -12.66
C GLU A 218 25.95 -4.61 -11.21
N ILE A 219 25.66 -5.59 -10.36
CA ILE A 219 26.04 -5.55 -8.95
C ILE A 219 27.42 -6.18 -8.84
N THR A 220 28.43 -5.34 -8.67
CA THR A 220 29.78 -5.82 -8.36
C THR A 220 29.92 -6.11 -6.87
N PRO A 221 30.85 -6.96 -6.42
CA PRO A 221 31.00 -7.34 -5.02
C PRO A 221 31.13 -6.17 -4.04
N ASP A 222 31.74 -5.08 -4.47
CA ASP A 222 31.93 -3.84 -3.70
C ASP A 222 30.64 -2.98 -3.61
N ARG A 223 29.66 -3.21 -4.49
CA ARG A 223 28.37 -2.48 -4.53
C ARG A 223 27.18 -3.30 -4.09
N GLN A 224 27.32 -4.61 -3.86
CA GLN A 224 26.21 -5.52 -3.59
C GLN A 224 25.32 -5.05 -2.45
N GLY A 225 25.89 -4.66 -1.31
CA GLY A 225 25.12 -4.22 -0.16
C GLY A 225 24.27 -2.97 -0.44
N TRP A 226 24.87 -1.98 -1.07
CA TRP A 226 24.21 -0.70 -1.35
C TRP A 226 23.16 -0.80 -2.45
N ALA A 227 23.44 -1.53 -3.52
CA ALA A 227 22.49 -1.69 -4.62
C ALA A 227 21.23 -2.42 -4.16
N LEU A 228 21.35 -3.45 -3.31
CA LEU A 228 20.21 -4.21 -2.79
C LEU A 228 19.38 -3.39 -1.80
N VAL A 229 20.03 -2.60 -0.94
CA VAL A 229 19.33 -1.70 -0.01
C VAL A 229 18.62 -0.59 -0.77
N ALA A 230 19.29 0.05 -1.72
CA ALA A 230 18.70 1.10 -2.54
C ALA A 230 17.55 0.59 -3.42
N ALA A 231 17.61 -0.66 -3.84
CA ALA A 231 16.57 -1.31 -4.62
C ALA A 231 15.38 -1.79 -3.78
N GLY A 232 15.41 -1.65 -2.45
CA GLY A 232 14.37 -2.20 -1.58
C GLY A 232 14.27 -3.74 -1.63
N ILE A 233 15.20 -4.40 -2.32
CA ILE A 233 15.34 -5.85 -2.34
C ILE A 233 16.02 -6.23 -1.03
N GLY A 234 15.22 -6.39 0.00
CA GLY A 234 15.69 -6.61 1.36
C GLY A 234 16.60 -7.83 1.47
N THR A 235 17.42 -7.80 2.52
CA THR A 235 18.26 -8.90 2.98
C THR A 235 17.47 -10.13 3.46
N ALA A 236 16.17 -10.17 3.21
CA ALA A 236 15.27 -11.24 3.63
C ALA A 236 15.69 -12.65 3.13
N ASN A 237 16.64 -12.73 2.23
CA ASN A 237 17.05 -13.98 1.60
C ASN A 237 18.47 -14.40 1.86
N GLY A 238 18.97 -14.08 3.01
CA GLY A 238 20.27 -14.54 3.42
C GLY A 238 21.40 -13.55 3.08
N ASN A 239 22.50 -13.82 3.65
CA ASN A 239 23.72 -13.06 3.51
C ASN A 239 24.15 -13.06 2.04
N VAL A 240 24.00 -11.95 1.36
CA VAL A 240 24.45 -11.76 -0.05
C VAL A 240 25.96 -12.01 -0.24
N ASN A 241 26.70 -12.09 0.86
CA ASN A 241 28.12 -12.43 0.88
C ASN A 241 28.38 -13.90 1.27
N ASP A 242 27.36 -14.74 1.43
CA ASP A 242 27.55 -16.16 1.67
C ASP A 242 27.91 -16.84 0.33
N PRO A 243 29.14 -17.32 0.16
CA PRO A 243 29.55 -17.99 -1.07
C PRO A 243 28.82 -19.34 -1.28
N ASN A 244 28.10 -19.84 -0.26
CA ASN A 244 27.30 -21.05 -0.32
C ASN A 244 25.80 -20.76 -0.44
N ALA A 245 25.40 -19.49 -0.46
CA ALA A 245 23.99 -19.15 -0.69
C ALA A 245 23.59 -19.65 -2.07
N ASP A 246 22.58 -20.53 -2.13
CA ASP A 246 22.02 -21.01 -3.38
C ASP A 246 21.51 -19.80 -4.19
N PRO A 247 22.14 -19.46 -5.32
CA PRO A 247 21.72 -18.33 -6.14
C PRO A 247 20.31 -18.52 -6.73
N HIS A 248 19.79 -19.76 -6.67
CA HIS A 248 18.46 -20.15 -7.17
C HIS A 248 17.42 -20.28 -6.06
N SER A 249 17.79 -19.96 -4.82
CA SER A 249 16.85 -20.06 -3.70
C SER A 249 15.63 -19.19 -3.96
N LYS A 250 14.46 -19.81 -3.92
CA LYS A 250 13.15 -19.26 -4.34
C LYS A 250 12.64 -18.08 -3.52
N GLY A 251 13.44 -17.50 -2.69
CA GLY A 251 12.98 -16.57 -1.68
C GLY A 251 13.19 -15.09 -2.00
N GLY A 252 13.71 -14.68 -3.12
CA GLY A 252 14.19 -13.35 -3.21
C GLY A 252 13.89 -12.49 -4.41
N GLY A 253 12.91 -12.83 -5.19
CA GLY A 253 12.71 -12.05 -6.41
C GLY A 253 13.90 -12.10 -7.39
N ALA A 254 14.83 -13.01 -7.17
CA ALA A 254 15.90 -13.29 -8.13
C ALA A 254 15.34 -14.17 -9.23
N LEU A 255 15.47 -13.73 -10.47
CA LEU A 255 15.10 -14.50 -11.65
C LEU A 255 16.38 -15.07 -12.28
N ASP A 256 16.38 -16.39 -12.56
CA ASP A 256 17.42 -16.99 -13.40
C ASP A 256 17.30 -16.42 -14.81
N TRP A 257 18.36 -15.78 -15.27
CA TRP A 257 18.40 -15.38 -16.65
C TRP A 257 18.69 -16.59 -17.55
N ARG A 258 17.84 -16.76 -18.57
CA ARG A 258 18.06 -17.77 -19.60
C ARG A 258 18.12 -17.11 -20.96
N PRO A 259 19.02 -17.53 -21.85
CA PRO A 259 19.04 -17.04 -23.23
C PRO A 259 17.67 -17.15 -23.87
N GLY A 260 17.16 -16.04 -24.41
CA GLY A 260 15.83 -15.96 -25.02
C GLY A 260 14.69 -15.61 -24.06
N MET A 261 14.88 -15.59 -22.75
CA MET A 261 13.83 -15.20 -21.79
C MET A 261 13.47 -13.72 -21.88
N PHE A 262 14.49 -12.89 -22.18
CA PHE A 262 14.32 -11.45 -22.41
C PHE A 262 14.81 -11.02 -23.81
N GLY A 263 14.97 -11.95 -24.74
CA GLY A 263 15.36 -11.73 -26.14
C GLY A 263 16.85 -11.62 -26.35
N PRO A 264 17.53 -10.51 -26.00
CA PRO A 264 18.92 -10.31 -26.38
C PRO A 264 19.92 -11.08 -25.51
N SER A 265 21.10 -11.37 -26.08
CA SER A 265 22.22 -11.92 -25.35
C SER A 265 22.83 -10.91 -24.37
N LYS A 266 23.64 -11.39 -23.41
CA LYS A 266 24.38 -10.52 -22.45
C LYS A 266 25.16 -9.42 -23.15
N ALA A 267 25.80 -9.74 -24.29
CA ALA A 267 26.57 -8.76 -25.05
C ALA A 267 25.68 -7.66 -25.64
N GLU A 268 24.50 -8.04 -26.16
CA GLU A 268 23.54 -7.09 -26.70
C GLU A 268 22.91 -6.24 -25.59
N VAL A 269 22.61 -6.85 -24.43
CA VAL A 269 22.11 -6.14 -23.24
C VAL A 269 23.16 -5.12 -22.76
N ARG A 270 24.44 -5.50 -22.67
CA ARG A 270 25.53 -4.57 -22.32
C ARG A 270 25.71 -3.46 -23.36
N ALA A 271 25.66 -3.81 -24.64
CA ALA A 271 25.81 -2.84 -25.71
C ALA A 271 24.67 -1.81 -25.68
N GLN A 272 23.42 -2.27 -25.45
CA GLN A 272 22.26 -1.39 -25.33
C GLN A 272 22.37 -0.50 -24.09
N PHE A 273 22.73 -1.05 -22.93
CA PHE A 273 22.96 -0.29 -21.70
C PHE A 273 24.00 0.81 -21.89
N LEU A 274 25.16 0.48 -22.50
CA LEU A 274 26.20 1.48 -22.78
C LEU A 274 25.70 2.57 -23.74
N ALA A 275 24.91 2.19 -24.74
CA ALA A 275 24.30 3.14 -25.67
C ALA A 275 23.33 4.10 -24.95
N ASP A 276 22.49 3.56 -24.08
CA ASP A 276 21.49 4.33 -23.30
C ASP A 276 22.19 5.29 -22.30
N VAL A 277 23.21 4.81 -21.57
CA VAL A 277 24.01 5.64 -20.66
C VAL A 277 24.71 6.78 -21.42
N LEU A 278 25.31 6.48 -22.57
CA LEU A 278 25.97 7.51 -23.40
C LEU A 278 24.97 8.50 -23.98
N ALA A 279 23.78 8.06 -24.36
CA ALA A 279 22.70 8.94 -24.82
C ALA A 279 22.20 9.85 -23.68
N GLY A 280 22.00 9.30 -22.47
CA GLY A 280 21.60 10.06 -21.28
C GLY A 280 22.64 11.10 -20.84
N VAL A 281 23.93 10.76 -20.90
CA VAL A 281 25.02 11.71 -20.59
C VAL A 281 25.10 12.84 -21.62
N ARG A 282 24.80 12.57 -22.90
CA ARG A 282 24.79 13.60 -23.96
C ARG A 282 23.56 14.51 -23.89
N ALA A 283 22.48 14.08 -23.29
CA ALA A 283 21.24 14.84 -23.18
C ALA A 283 21.15 15.68 -21.90
N ALA A 284 22.11 15.59 -20.97
CA ALA A 284 22.17 16.44 -19.80
C ALA A 284 22.50 17.88 -20.24
N PRO A 285 21.65 18.88 -19.98
CA PRO A 285 21.98 20.27 -20.27
C PRO A 285 23.15 20.71 -19.40
N GLU A 286 24.07 21.51 -19.99
CA GLU A 286 25.14 22.21 -19.27
C GLU A 286 24.61 23.23 -18.26
#